data_ef6410cd9aa669de1137082a194abe2f
#
_entry.id   ef6410cd9aa669de1137082a194abe2f
#
_cell.length_a   1.000
_cell.length_b   1.000
_cell.length_c   1.000
_cell.angle_alpha   90.00
_cell.angle_beta   90.00
_cell.angle_gamma   90.00
#
_symmetry.space_group_name_H-M   'P 1'
#
loop_
_entity.id
_entity.type
_entity.pdbx_description
1 polymer ?
#
loop_
_entity_poly.entity_id
_entity_poly.type
_entity_poly.pdbx_seq_one_letter_code
_entity_poly.pdbx_strand_id
1 'polypeptide(L)'
;MSDAAIPGPRSNRWARPGGFHDYLVGFLKFVLPALVGVLLAYLALAPLSKGPEVSFLLDKNKVETAQEHMRTQNAQYRGQDKTGRPFLISAQSAVQARSSDPIVNIDGMAAQIGLDSGPARIEGERARYDMSVQQVDVAGPIRVTAADGYRLDLRDVRVDLNERTLQSRGAVQGRMPLGRFTAGRMRADLNQRVVVLDGRARLHIVQGAIR
;
A
#
# COMPACT_ATOMS: atom_id res chain seq x y z
N MET A 1 -41.95 81.71 -15.44
CA MET A 1 -42.92 80.61 -15.36
C MET A 1 -42.25 79.44 -16.04
N SER A 2 -41.66 78.55 -15.24
CA SER A 2 -40.93 77.36 -15.74
C SER A 2 -41.55 76.16 -15.03
N ASP A 3 -42.25 75.40 -15.81
CA ASP A 3 -42.81 74.13 -15.37
C ASP A 3 -41.70 73.04 -15.26
N ALA A 4 -41.49 72.62 -14.07
CA ALA A 4 -40.55 71.52 -13.78
C ALA A 4 -41.32 70.20 -13.84
N ALA A 5 -41.13 69.42 -14.90
CA ALA A 5 -41.69 68.09 -15.05
C ALA A 5 -41.05 67.13 -14.06
N ILE A 6 -41.87 66.53 -13.20
CA ILE A 6 -41.48 65.47 -12.27
C ILE A 6 -41.37 64.16 -13.03
N PRO A 7 -40.19 63.46 -13.02
CA PRO A 7 -40.11 62.12 -13.66
C PRO A 7 -40.88 61.07 -12.89
N GLY A 8 -41.85 60.44 -13.52
CA GLY A 8 -42.62 59.34 -12.94
C GLY A 8 -41.83 58.10 -12.64
N PRO A 9 -42.32 57.25 -11.72
CA PRO A 9 -41.58 56.08 -11.27
C PRO A 9 -41.39 55.05 -12.36
N ARG A 10 -40.17 54.65 -12.57
CA ARG A 10 -39.83 53.52 -13.48
C ARG A 10 -40.47 52.25 -12.96
N SER A 11 -41.51 51.75 -13.65
CA SER A 11 -42.14 50.49 -13.33
C SER A 11 -41.21 49.33 -13.67
N ASN A 12 -40.62 48.68 -12.64
CA ASN A 12 -39.84 47.46 -12.78
C ASN A 12 -40.76 46.33 -13.27
N ARG A 13 -40.72 46.03 -14.57
CA ARG A 13 -41.55 45.01 -15.23
C ARG A 13 -41.32 43.58 -14.73
N TRP A 14 -40.27 43.32 -13.98
CA TRP A 14 -39.97 41.99 -13.43
C TRP A 14 -40.66 41.69 -12.10
N ALA A 15 -41.30 42.67 -11.46
CA ALA A 15 -41.98 42.54 -10.17
C ALA A 15 -43.49 42.47 -10.27
N ARG A 16 -44.06 41.95 -11.40
CA ARG A 16 -45.51 41.73 -11.52
C ARG A 16 -45.90 40.45 -10.77
N PRO A 17 -46.85 40.47 -9.82
CA PRO A 17 -47.41 39.27 -9.21
C PRO A 17 -48.07 38.41 -10.28
N GLY A 18 -47.72 37.11 -10.33
CA GLY A 18 -48.24 36.17 -11.33
C GLY A 18 -47.28 35.89 -12.51
N GLY A 19 -46.04 36.36 -12.50
CA GLY A 19 -45.05 36.06 -13.53
C GLY A 19 -44.43 34.67 -13.37
N PHE A 20 -43.76 34.20 -14.44
CA PHE A 20 -43.00 32.95 -14.46
C PHE A 20 -42.04 32.79 -13.22
N HIS A 21 -41.60 33.92 -12.70
CA HIS A 21 -40.75 33.96 -11.49
C HIS A 21 -41.48 33.49 -10.23
N ASP A 22 -42.75 33.88 -10.04
CA ASP A 22 -43.56 33.44 -8.89
C ASP A 22 -43.84 31.93 -8.94
N TYR A 23 -44.05 31.41 -10.15
CA TYR A 23 -44.23 29.98 -10.37
C TYR A 23 -42.93 29.21 -10.13
N LEU A 24 -41.80 29.76 -10.57
CA LEU A 24 -40.49 29.19 -10.31
C LEU A 24 -40.15 29.18 -8.82
N VAL A 25 -40.42 30.29 -8.11
CA VAL A 25 -40.17 30.39 -6.66
C VAL A 25 -41.11 29.45 -5.90
N GLY A 26 -42.39 29.36 -6.29
CA GLY A 26 -43.35 28.42 -5.70
C GLY A 26 -42.94 26.97 -5.91
N PHE A 27 -42.49 26.60 -7.12
CA PHE A 27 -41.98 25.28 -7.45
C PHE A 27 -40.71 24.96 -6.64
N LEU A 28 -39.77 25.91 -6.59
CA LEU A 28 -38.50 25.71 -5.88
C LEU A 28 -38.72 25.54 -4.37
N LYS A 29 -39.73 26.19 -3.79
CA LYS A 29 -40.10 26.10 -2.36
C LYS A 29 -40.54 24.69 -1.94
N PHE A 30 -41.08 23.89 -2.89
CA PHE A 30 -41.44 22.49 -2.64
C PHE A 30 -40.35 21.52 -3.09
N VAL A 31 -39.69 21.78 -4.21
CA VAL A 31 -38.67 20.90 -4.77
C VAL A 31 -37.41 20.90 -3.90
N LEU A 32 -36.97 22.04 -3.35
CA LEU A 32 -35.76 22.13 -2.55
C LEU A 32 -35.83 21.30 -1.26
N PRO A 33 -36.90 21.41 -0.43
CA PRO A 33 -37.06 20.55 0.73
C PRO A 33 -37.19 19.07 0.39
N ALA A 34 -37.90 18.75 -0.72
CA ALA A 34 -38.03 17.37 -1.19
C ALA A 34 -36.65 16.78 -1.58
N LEU A 35 -35.85 17.56 -2.29
CA LEU A 35 -34.48 17.15 -2.69
C LEU A 35 -33.55 16.96 -1.49
N VAL A 36 -33.63 17.84 -0.48
CA VAL A 36 -32.93 17.72 0.79
C VAL A 36 -33.39 16.46 1.52
N GLY A 37 -34.71 16.17 1.55
CA GLY A 37 -35.25 14.95 2.15
C GLY A 37 -34.74 13.68 1.48
N VAL A 38 -34.69 13.65 0.15
CA VAL A 38 -34.14 12.54 -0.63
C VAL A 38 -32.63 12.38 -0.36
N LEU A 39 -31.90 13.48 -0.28
CA LEU A 39 -30.46 13.43 0.01
C LEU A 39 -30.18 12.89 1.43
N LEU A 40 -30.97 13.33 2.40
CA LEU A 40 -30.87 12.82 3.76
C LEU A 40 -31.26 11.34 3.87
N ALA A 41 -32.31 10.93 3.16
CA ALA A 41 -32.70 9.52 3.08
C ALA A 41 -31.61 8.68 2.39
N TYR A 42 -31.00 9.17 1.32
CA TYR A 42 -29.88 8.53 0.66
C TYR A 42 -28.66 8.40 1.59
N LEU A 43 -28.30 9.46 2.32
CA LEU A 43 -27.22 9.43 3.32
C LEU A 43 -27.51 8.47 4.49
N ALA A 44 -28.76 8.38 4.93
CA ALA A 44 -29.15 7.45 5.99
C ALA A 44 -29.14 5.98 5.51
N LEU A 45 -29.47 5.74 4.23
CA LEU A 45 -29.49 4.40 3.63
C LEU A 45 -28.14 4.01 2.97
N ALA A 46 -27.23 4.96 2.74
CA ALA A 46 -25.91 4.72 2.16
C ALA A 46 -25.07 3.68 2.93
N PRO A 47 -25.07 3.63 4.28
CA PRO A 47 -24.37 2.57 4.99
C PRO A 47 -24.98 1.17 4.80
N LEU A 48 -26.25 1.06 4.37
CA LEU A 48 -26.89 -0.24 4.09
C LEU A 48 -26.62 -0.76 2.66
N SER A 49 -26.20 0.11 1.75
CA SER A 49 -25.92 -0.24 0.34
C SER A 49 -24.44 -0.46 0.04
N LYS A 50 -23.56 -0.34 1.03
CA LYS A 50 -22.19 -0.81 0.89
C LYS A 50 -22.26 -2.33 0.77
N GLY A 51 -22.03 -2.81 -0.45
CA GLY A 51 -21.78 -4.22 -0.75
C GLY A 51 -20.69 -4.78 0.15
N PRO A 52 -20.46 -6.10 0.16
CA PRO A 52 -19.65 -6.75 1.16
C PRO A 52 -18.22 -6.18 1.11
N GLU A 53 -18.01 -5.10 1.84
CA GLU A 53 -16.71 -4.88 2.44
C GLU A 53 -16.47 -6.18 3.20
N VAL A 54 -15.32 -6.81 2.93
CA VAL A 54 -14.89 -8.03 3.59
C VAL A 54 -15.03 -7.77 5.09
N SER A 55 -16.25 -7.94 5.59
CA SER A 55 -16.53 -7.94 7.01
C SER A 55 -15.70 -9.09 7.55
N PHE A 56 -14.75 -8.76 8.36
CA PHE A 56 -14.14 -9.67 9.29
C PHE A 56 -15.28 -10.20 10.18
N LEU A 57 -16.02 -11.20 9.67
CA LEU A 57 -16.92 -11.99 10.47
C LEU A 57 -16.04 -12.80 11.41
N LEU A 58 -15.74 -12.16 12.53
CA LEU A 58 -15.28 -12.87 13.71
C LEU A 58 -16.41 -13.78 14.11
N ASP A 59 -16.29 -15.05 13.70
CA ASP A 59 -17.22 -16.11 14.10
C ASP A 59 -17.21 -16.20 15.62
N LYS A 60 -18.27 -15.66 16.22
CA LYS A 60 -18.44 -15.53 17.68
C LYS A 60 -18.46 -16.87 18.42
N ASN A 61 -18.52 -17.99 17.70
CA ASN A 61 -18.63 -19.32 18.28
C ASN A 61 -17.29 -20.07 18.40
N LYS A 62 -16.15 -19.42 18.05
CA LYS A 62 -14.80 -19.96 18.27
C LYS A 62 -13.99 -19.19 19.32
N VAL A 63 -14.64 -18.42 20.17
CA VAL A 63 -14.01 -17.72 21.30
C VAL A 63 -14.03 -18.59 22.56
N GLU A 64 -13.98 -19.89 22.43
CA GLU A 64 -13.65 -20.74 23.55
C GLU A 64 -12.17 -21.14 23.46
N THR A 65 -11.39 -20.54 24.37
CA THR A 65 -10.01 -20.95 24.75
C THR A 65 -8.93 -20.79 23.68
N ALA A 66 -8.98 -19.80 22.83
CA ALA A 66 -7.79 -19.33 22.13
C ALA A 66 -7.11 -18.28 23.00
N GLN A 67 -6.03 -18.68 23.69
CA GLN A 67 -5.00 -17.70 24.09
C GLN A 67 -4.84 -16.73 22.95
N GLU A 68 -4.84 -15.42 23.23
CA GLU A 68 -4.88 -14.29 22.29
C GLU A 68 -3.78 -14.38 21.20
N HIS A 69 -3.98 -15.23 20.21
CA HIS A 69 -3.09 -15.34 19.06
C HIS A 69 -3.75 -14.64 17.87
N MET A 70 -3.22 -13.49 17.48
CA MET A 70 -3.60 -12.91 16.19
C MET A 70 -2.92 -13.74 15.09
N ARG A 71 -3.72 -14.52 14.37
CA ARG A 71 -3.27 -15.31 13.23
C ARG A 71 -3.98 -14.87 11.97
N THR A 72 -3.22 -14.40 10.99
CA THR A 72 -3.72 -14.09 9.66
C THR A 72 -3.19 -15.11 8.67
N GLN A 73 -4.09 -15.70 7.85
CA GLN A 73 -3.72 -16.58 6.75
C GLN A 73 -3.88 -15.85 5.42
N ASN A 74 -3.00 -16.13 4.45
CA ASN A 74 -2.98 -15.50 3.14
C ASN A 74 -2.95 -13.96 3.23
N ALA A 75 -2.13 -13.44 4.13
CA ALA A 75 -1.96 -12.00 4.30
C ALA A 75 -1.39 -11.36 3.04
N GLN A 76 -1.96 -10.24 2.61
CA GLN A 76 -1.44 -9.44 1.51
C GLN A 76 -1.41 -7.97 1.91
N TYR A 77 -0.30 -7.32 1.62
CA TYR A 77 -0.12 -5.89 1.81
C TYR A 77 0.34 -5.26 0.49
N ARG A 78 -0.42 -4.28 0.02
CA ARG A 78 -0.13 -3.53 -1.20
C ARG A 78 0.15 -2.08 -0.86
N GLY A 79 1.11 -1.50 -1.53
CA GLY A 79 1.48 -0.09 -1.34
C GLY A 79 2.26 0.46 -2.52
N GLN A 80 2.72 1.68 -2.33
CA GLN A 80 3.66 2.34 -3.23
C GLN A 80 4.83 2.87 -2.42
N ASP A 81 6.01 2.85 -2.99
CA ASP A 81 7.18 3.44 -2.38
C ASP A 81 7.15 4.99 -2.53
N LYS A 82 8.14 5.67 -1.95
CA LYS A 82 8.25 7.14 -2.04
C LYS A 82 8.40 7.67 -3.48
N THR A 83 8.72 6.80 -4.43
CA THR A 83 8.84 7.12 -5.86
C THR A 83 7.61 6.72 -6.67
N GLY A 84 6.53 6.26 -6.01
CA GLY A 84 5.27 5.85 -6.64
C GLY A 84 5.32 4.44 -7.23
N ARG A 85 6.38 3.67 -7.02
CA ARG A 85 6.48 2.31 -7.55
C ARG A 85 5.66 1.34 -6.70
N PRO A 86 4.82 0.50 -7.34
CA PRO A 86 3.97 -0.41 -6.61
C PRO A 86 4.80 -1.55 -5.99
N PHE A 87 4.37 -1.98 -4.80
CA PHE A 87 4.84 -3.22 -4.21
C PHE A 87 3.68 -4.04 -3.65
N LEU A 88 3.88 -5.34 -3.63
CA LEU A 88 2.97 -6.33 -3.04
C LEU A 88 3.81 -7.25 -2.15
N ILE A 89 3.42 -7.37 -0.89
CA ILE A 89 3.98 -8.34 0.04
C ILE A 89 2.87 -9.34 0.38
N SER A 90 3.18 -10.62 0.35
CA SER A 90 2.28 -11.68 0.72
C SER A 90 2.95 -12.66 1.69
N ALA A 91 2.15 -13.27 2.55
CA ALA A 91 2.57 -14.32 3.47
C ALA A 91 1.51 -15.41 3.53
N GLN A 92 1.92 -16.66 3.63
CA GLN A 92 0.99 -17.78 3.83
C GLN A 92 0.35 -17.70 5.22
N SER A 93 1.16 -17.40 6.23
CA SER A 93 0.67 -17.10 7.57
C SER A 93 1.50 -16.01 8.24
N ALA A 94 0.85 -15.21 9.09
CA ALA A 94 1.47 -14.26 10.00
C ALA A 94 0.85 -14.45 11.37
N VAL A 95 1.67 -14.73 12.38
CA VAL A 95 1.23 -15.03 13.75
C VAL A 95 1.94 -14.13 14.73
N GLN A 96 1.13 -13.39 15.48
CA GLN A 96 1.57 -12.65 16.67
C GLN A 96 1.06 -13.39 17.90
N ALA A 97 1.95 -13.81 18.77
CA ALA A 97 1.59 -14.68 19.90
C ALA A 97 0.66 -14.00 20.92
N ARG A 98 0.83 -12.69 21.12
CA ARG A 98 -0.03 -11.86 21.98
C ARG A 98 -0.07 -10.45 21.38
N SER A 99 -1.16 -9.74 21.56
CA SER A 99 -1.30 -8.35 21.10
C SER A 99 -0.25 -7.41 21.72
N SER A 100 0.29 -7.75 22.89
CA SER A 100 1.35 -7.01 23.56
C SER A 100 2.76 -7.42 23.12
N ASP A 101 2.92 -8.54 22.38
CA ASP A 101 4.20 -9.01 21.89
C ASP A 101 4.53 -8.28 20.57
N PRO A 102 5.64 -7.53 20.48
CA PRO A 102 6.01 -6.84 19.26
C PRO A 102 6.50 -7.77 18.14
N ILE A 103 6.47 -9.07 18.34
CA ILE A 103 7.03 -10.07 17.42
C ILE A 103 5.93 -10.70 16.56
N VAL A 104 6.11 -10.63 15.25
CA VAL A 104 5.30 -11.33 14.26
C VAL A 104 6.15 -12.40 13.57
N ASN A 105 5.73 -13.65 13.66
CA ASN A 105 6.31 -14.76 12.91
C ASN A 105 5.55 -14.91 11.57
N ILE A 106 6.29 -14.98 10.48
CA ILE A 106 5.77 -15.01 9.12
C ILE A 106 6.28 -16.26 8.42
N ASP A 107 5.39 -17.02 7.82
CA ASP A 107 5.70 -18.18 7.02
C ASP A 107 5.29 -17.96 5.55
N GLY A 108 6.11 -18.46 4.64
CA GLY A 108 5.86 -18.39 3.20
C GLY A 108 5.79 -16.95 2.68
N MET A 109 6.86 -16.18 2.91
CA MET A 109 6.94 -14.78 2.51
C MET A 109 7.29 -14.63 1.04
N ALA A 110 6.52 -13.82 0.30
CA ALA A 110 6.88 -13.35 -1.03
C ALA A 110 6.64 -11.84 -1.15
N ALA A 111 7.53 -11.15 -1.83
CA ALA A 111 7.38 -9.74 -2.16
C ALA A 111 7.59 -9.51 -3.65
N GLN A 112 6.80 -8.65 -4.24
CA GLN A 112 6.95 -8.18 -5.61
C GLN A 112 7.08 -6.65 -5.58
N ILE A 113 8.10 -6.14 -6.24
CA ILE A 113 8.43 -4.71 -6.26
C ILE A 113 8.54 -4.28 -7.71
N GLY A 114 7.84 -3.22 -8.11
CA GLY A 114 8.00 -2.59 -9.41
C GLY A 114 9.34 -1.85 -9.48
N LEU A 115 10.18 -2.20 -10.44
CA LEU A 115 11.40 -1.49 -10.79
C LEU A 115 11.26 -0.91 -12.19
N ASP A 116 12.13 0.03 -12.56
CA ASP A 116 12.14 0.65 -13.91
C ASP A 116 12.43 -0.38 -15.00
N SER A 117 13.21 -1.42 -14.67
CA SER A 117 13.54 -2.56 -15.56
C SER A 117 12.47 -3.65 -15.59
N GLY A 118 11.38 -3.51 -14.84
CA GLY A 118 10.33 -4.50 -14.65
C GLY A 118 10.24 -5.03 -13.22
N PRO A 119 9.33 -5.97 -12.93
CA PRO A 119 9.11 -6.43 -11.56
C PRO A 119 10.29 -7.27 -11.04
N ALA A 120 10.65 -7.01 -9.78
CA ALA A 120 11.50 -7.88 -8.98
C ALA A 120 10.65 -8.69 -8.00
N ARG A 121 10.98 -9.97 -7.82
CA ARG A 121 10.33 -10.89 -6.90
C ARG A 121 11.33 -11.39 -5.86
N ILE A 122 10.92 -11.39 -4.61
CA ILE A 122 11.67 -11.87 -3.46
C ILE A 122 10.86 -12.98 -2.81
N GLU A 123 11.49 -14.11 -2.53
CA GLU A 123 10.85 -15.25 -1.88
C GLU A 123 11.70 -15.71 -0.69
N GLY A 124 11.04 -16.02 0.43
CA GLY A 124 11.64 -16.54 1.65
C GLY A 124 10.67 -17.43 2.40
N GLU A 125 11.19 -18.41 3.14
CA GLU A 125 10.34 -19.39 3.81
C GLU A 125 9.82 -18.88 5.17
N ARG A 126 10.67 -18.32 5.99
CA ARG A 126 10.35 -17.88 7.35
C ARG A 126 10.96 -16.54 7.65
N ALA A 127 10.18 -15.66 8.24
CA ALA A 127 10.65 -14.37 8.73
C ALA A 127 10.11 -14.08 10.13
N ARG A 128 10.85 -13.32 10.88
CA ARG A 128 10.47 -12.76 12.17
C ARG A 128 10.57 -11.24 12.09
N TYR A 129 9.47 -10.58 12.26
CA TYR A 129 9.41 -9.13 12.30
C TYR A 129 9.28 -8.65 13.73
N ASP A 130 10.21 -7.82 14.17
CA ASP A 130 10.17 -7.13 15.44
C ASP A 130 9.71 -5.68 15.20
N MET A 131 8.48 -5.38 15.62
CA MET A 131 7.86 -4.08 15.44
C MET A 131 8.47 -2.99 16.33
N SER A 132 9.07 -3.36 17.46
CA SER A 132 9.65 -2.40 18.41
C SER A 132 10.91 -1.74 17.89
N VAL A 133 11.75 -2.50 17.18
CA VAL A 133 13.00 -2.05 16.58
C VAL A 133 12.93 -1.97 15.05
N GLN A 134 11.77 -2.31 14.47
CA GLN A 134 11.53 -2.33 13.02
C GLN A 134 12.55 -3.16 12.24
N GLN A 135 12.81 -4.36 12.72
CA GLN A 135 13.78 -5.27 12.13
C GLN A 135 13.12 -6.56 11.66
N VAL A 136 13.54 -7.03 10.49
CA VAL A 136 13.09 -8.31 9.92
C VAL A 136 14.28 -9.25 9.83
N ASP A 137 14.20 -10.39 10.51
CA ASP A 137 15.13 -11.50 10.37
C ASP A 137 14.48 -12.58 9.50
N VAL A 138 15.06 -12.86 8.34
CA VAL A 138 14.62 -13.94 7.44
C VAL A 138 15.56 -15.10 7.59
N ALA A 139 15.06 -16.25 8.01
CA ALA A 139 15.82 -17.47 8.21
C ALA A 139 15.74 -18.38 6.98
N GLY A 140 16.88 -19.00 6.64
CA GLY A 140 16.98 -19.92 5.51
C GLY A 140 17.26 -19.25 4.16
N PRO A 141 16.94 -19.93 3.06
CA PRO A 141 17.21 -19.43 1.73
C PRO A 141 16.24 -18.31 1.33
N ILE A 142 16.80 -17.30 0.68
CA ILE A 142 16.04 -16.19 0.08
C ILE A 142 16.46 -16.10 -1.36
N ARG A 143 15.48 -16.02 -2.25
CA ARG A 143 15.69 -15.84 -3.69
C ARG A 143 15.12 -14.50 -4.14
N VAL A 144 15.94 -13.77 -4.88
CA VAL A 144 15.55 -12.55 -5.56
C VAL A 144 15.69 -12.76 -7.06
N THR A 145 14.67 -12.44 -7.83
CA THR A 145 14.68 -12.46 -9.29
C THR A 145 14.13 -11.16 -9.83
N ALA A 146 14.79 -10.57 -10.81
CA ALA A 146 14.34 -9.37 -11.49
C ALA A 146 14.18 -9.59 -13.00
N ALA A 147 13.32 -8.79 -13.62
CA ALA A 147 12.96 -8.94 -15.03
C ALA A 147 14.14 -8.75 -15.98
N ASP A 148 15.14 -7.97 -15.58
CA ASP A 148 16.38 -7.70 -16.32
C ASP A 148 17.43 -8.82 -16.24
N GLY A 149 17.05 -10.00 -15.72
CA GLY A 149 17.90 -11.19 -15.63
C GLY A 149 18.77 -11.24 -14.37
N TYR A 150 18.63 -10.29 -13.45
CA TYR A 150 19.29 -10.39 -12.14
C TYR A 150 18.67 -11.50 -11.30
N ARG A 151 19.53 -12.34 -10.74
CA ARG A 151 19.15 -13.35 -9.76
C ARG A 151 20.14 -13.31 -8.59
N LEU A 152 19.60 -13.35 -7.38
CA LEU A 152 20.38 -13.30 -6.17
C LEU A 152 19.83 -14.34 -5.19
N ASP A 153 20.67 -15.27 -4.78
CA ASP A 153 20.38 -16.25 -3.74
C ASP A 153 21.19 -15.88 -2.48
N LEU A 154 20.49 -15.71 -1.38
CA LEU A 154 21.00 -15.28 -0.07
C LEU A 154 20.60 -16.29 1.00
N ARG A 155 21.24 -16.23 2.16
CA ARG A 155 20.84 -16.98 3.35
C ARG A 155 20.91 -16.11 4.59
N ASP A 156 19.93 -16.32 5.46
CA ASP A 156 19.88 -15.72 6.81
C ASP A 156 20.11 -14.21 6.78
N VAL A 157 19.09 -13.49 6.33
CA VAL A 157 19.16 -12.05 6.09
C VAL A 157 18.51 -11.29 7.22
N ARG A 158 19.17 -10.25 7.68
CA ARG A 158 18.63 -9.22 8.55
C ARG A 158 18.41 -7.93 7.77
N VAL A 159 17.22 -7.37 7.90
CA VAL A 159 16.83 -6.09 7.31
C VAL A 159 16.46 -5.13 8.44
N ASP A 160 17.11 -3.99 8.48
CA ASP A 160 16.72 -2.85 9.32
C ASP A 160 15.89 -1.90 8.46
N LEU A 161 14.61 -1.71 8.83
CA LEU A 161 13.69 -0.88 8.07
C LEU A 161 13.89 0.60 8.34
N ASN A 162 14.38 0.98 9.53
CA ASN A 162 14.68 2.36 9.89
C ASN A 162 15.91 2.87 9.13
N GLU A 163 17.00 2.13 9.24
CA GLU A 163 18.26 2.46 8.58
C GLU A 163 18.26 2.10 7.10
N ARG A 164 17.30 1.27 6.65
CA ARG A 164 17.19 0.75 5.28
C ARG A 164 18.46 0.00 4.88
N THR A 165 18.96 -0.82 5.78
CA THR A 165 20.13 -1.67 5.55
C THR A 165 19.73 -3.14 5.52
N LEU A 166 20.50 -3.91 4.77
CA LEU A 166 20.34 -5.35 4.66
C LEU A 166 21.69 -6.03 4.89
N GLN A 167 21.71 -7.10 5.67
CA GLN A 167 22.90 -7.91 5.93
C GLN A 167 22.57 -9.38 5.76
N SER A 168 23.31 -10.11 4.90
CA SER A 168 23.27 -11.57 4.89
C SER A 168 24.32 -12.12 5.85
N ARG A 169 23.94 -13.13 6.62
CA ARG A 169 24.89 -13.86 7.50
C ARG A 169 25.49 -15.07 6.81
N GLY A 170 24.80 -15.60 5.79
CA GLY A 170 25.21 -16.75 5.02
C GLY A 170 25.76 -16.41 3.64
N ALA A 171 26.12 -17.45 2.91
CA ALA A 171 26.67 -17.34 1.56
C ALA A 171 25.72 -16.64 0.60
N VAL A 172 26.30 -15.90 -0.32
CA VAL A 172 25.61 -15.12 -1.35
C VAL A 172 26.08 -15.57 -2.71
N GLN A 173 25.15 -15.80 -3.61
CA GLN A 173 25.40 -16.09 -5.02
C GLN A 173 24.54 -15.16 -5.86
N GLY A 174 25.15 -14.47 -6.82
CA GLY A 174 24.46 -13.58 -7.72
C GLY A 174 24.79 -13.87 -9.17
N ARG A 175 23.77 -13.71 -10.02
CA ARG A 175 23.89 -13.70 -11.48
C ARG A 175 23.34 -12.38 -12.00
N MET A 176 24.06 -11.80 -12.93
CA MET A 176 23.68 -10.58 -13.64
C MET A 176 24.02 -10.76 -15.13
N PRO A 177 23.51 -9.93 -16.05
CA PRO A 177 23.84 -10.02 -17.47
C PRO A 177 25.35 -10.03 -17.75
N LEU A 178 26.13 -9.29 -16.96
CA LEU A 178 27.59 -9.19 -17.09
C LEU A 178 28.37 -10.38 -16.52
N GLY A 179 27.72 -11.30 -15.78
CA GLY A 179 28.42 -12.41 -15.17
C GLY A 179 27.79 -12.92 -13.89
N ARG A 180 28.62 -13.46 -13.00
CA ARG A 180 28.20 -14.04 -11.74
C ARG A 180 29.18 -13.68 -10.62
N PHE A 181 28.67 -13.61 -9.40
CA PHE A 181 29.49 -13.41 -8.21
C PHE A 181 29.09 -14.34 -7.08
N THR A 182 30.03 -14.60 -6.20
CA THR A 182 29.82 -15.33 -4.96
C THR A 182 30.56 -14.62 -3.83
N ALA A 183 29.99 -14.64 -2.62
CA ALA A 183 30.63 -14.11 -1.44
C ALA A 183 30.18 -14.86 -0.20
N GLY A 184 30.91 -14.73 0.91
CA GLY A 184 30.54 -15.31 2.18
C GLY A 184 29.42 -14.51 2.87
N ARG A 185 29.40 -13.20 2.67
CA ARG A 185 28.43 -12.26 3.25
C ARG A 185 28.18 -11.08 2.30
N MET A 186 27.04 -10.44 2.49
CA MET A 186 26.66 -9.22 1.78
C MET A 186 26.09 -8.21 2.78
N ARG A 187 26.43 -6.95 2.59
CA ARG A 187 25.76 -5.80 3.20
C ARG A 187 25.28 -4.89 2.09
N ALA A 188 24.06 -4.37 2.23
CA ALA A 188 23.52 -3.38 1.32
C ALA A 188 22.99 -2.19 2.13
N ASP A 189 23.36 -0.99 1.72
CA ASP A 189 22.75 0.26 2.16
C ASP A 189 21.85 0.77 1.03
N LEU A 190 20.55 0.73 1.27
CA LEU A 190 19.54 1.10 0.26
C LEU A 190 19.42 2.62 0.09
N ASN A 191 19.85 3.41 1.10
CA ASN A 191 19.88 4.87 1.00
C ASN A 191 21.04 5.32 0.12
N GLN A 192 22.23 4.76 0.36
CA GLN A 192 23.43 5.06 -0.38
C GLN A 192 23.54 4.28 -1.70
N ARG A 193 22.69 3.27 -1.91
CA ARG A 193 22.72 2.33 -3.05
C ARG A 193 24.08 1.61 -3.18
N VAL A 194 24.67 1.28 -2.05
CA VAL A 194 25.96 0.61 -1.97
C VAL A 194 25.77 -0.84 -1.54
N VAL A 195 26.43 -1.76 -2.23
CA VAL A 195 26.50 -3.17 -1.88
C VAL A 195 27.95 -3.55 -1.64
N VAL A 196 28.22 -4.11 -0.48
CA VAL A 196 29.54 -4.62 -0.07
C VAL A 196 29.47 -6.13 0.02
N LEU A 197 30.36 -6.80 -0.69
CA LEU A 197 30.55 -8.26 -0.65
C LEU A 197 31.80 -8.59 0.14
N ASP A 198 31.68 -9.46 1.14
CA ASP A 198 32.76 -9.84 2.05
C ASP A 198 32.88 -11.37 2.16
N GLY A 199 34.05 -11.85 2.61
CA GLY A 199 34.29 -13.27 2.79
C GLY A 199 34.51 -14.03 1.48
N ARG A 200 35.72 -13.94 0.93
CA ARG A 200 36.16 -14.63 -0.30
C ARG A 200 35.28 -14.28 -1.51
N ALA A 201 35.00 -13.00 -1.68
CA ALA A 201 34.22 -12.52 -2.83
C ALA A 201 34.95 -12.88 -4.13
N ARG A 202 34.21 -13.43 -5.08
CA ARG A 202 34.67 -13.78 -6.43
C ARG A 202 33.70 -13.23 -7.44
N LEU A 203 34.22 -12.55 -8.44
CA LEU A 203 33.44 -12.03 -9.57
C LEU A 203 33.96 -12.66 -10.85
N HIS A 204 33.08 -13.26 -11.64
CA HIS A 204 33.36 -13.77 -12.97
C HIS A 204 32.59 -12.95 -13.98
N ILE A 205 33.31 -12.23 -14.83
CA ILE A 205 32.73 -11.38 -15.88
C ILE A 205 32.81 -12.12 -17.20
N VAL A 206 31.72 -12.12 -17.96
CA VAL A 206 31.63 -12.65 -19.32
C VAL A 206 31.84 -11.48 -20.27
N GLN A 207 33.02 -11.45 -20.93
CA GLN A 207 33.30 -10.43 -21.93
C GLN A 207 32.41 -10.67 -23.17
N GLY A 208 31.74 -9.60 -23.63
CA GLY A 208 30.86 -9.66 -24.82
C GLY A 208 29.37 -9.85 -24.53
N ALA A 209 28.94 -9.83 -23.28
CA ALA A 209 27.52 -9.96 -22.94
C ALA A 209 26.70 -8.66 -23.17
N ILE A 210 27.33 -7.56 -23.57
CA ILE A 210 26.66 -6.31 -23.95
C ILE A 210 26.73 -6.19 -25.47
N ARG A 211 25.59 -6.44 -26.12
CA ARG A 211 25.32 -6.05 -27.52
C ARG A 211 24.05 -5.22 -27.53
#